data_61f27c45c19adf89ece3e244643dcbf0
#
_entry.id   61f27c45c19adf89ece3e244643dcbf0
#
_cell.length_a   1.000
_cell.length_b   1.000
_cell.length_c   1.000
_cell.angle_alpha   90.00
_cell.angle_beta   90.00
_cell.angle_gamma   90.00
#
_symmetry.space_group_name_H-M   'P 1'
#
loop_
_entity.id
_entity.type
_entity.pdbx_description
1 polymer ?
#
loop_
_entity_poly.entity_id
_entity_poly.type
_entity_poly.pdbx_seq_one_letter_code
_entity_poly.pdbx_strand_id
1 'polypeptide(L)'
;MRVEILYTSKSKHIKPVAEAMARWVKTYAKTIDQFDALAPVDLLVIGFDDSAWKDPQLETFIKSLNRQKVHNIALFNAFYINDHKMKNMIKLCQETDLSLMREQYSFKLTFRQLKEIDQCVIDAARLYVEDMVNLVRDYY
;
A
#
# COMPACT_ATOMS: atom_id res chain seq x y z
N MET A 1 -1.86 18.72 0.29
CA MET A 1 -1.14 17.45 0.59
C MET A 1 -1.34 16.47 -0.56
N ARG A 2 -0.26 15.89 -1.06
CA ARG A 2 -0.33 14.91 -2.15
C ARG A 2 -0.30 13.48 -1.61
N VAL A 3 -1.36 12.73 -1.89
CA VAL A 3 -1.51 11.32 -1.52
C VAL A 3 -1.58 10.48 -2.80
N GLU A 4 -0.74 9.47 -2.90
CA GLU A 4 -0.74 8.51 -3.99
C GLU A 4 -1.04 7.12 -3.45
N ILE A 5 -1.90 6.38 -4.13
CA ILE A 5 -2.23 5.00 -3.76
C ILE A 5 -1.85 4.09 -4.93
N LEU A 6 -0.91 3.20 -4.66
CA LEU A 6 -0.37 2.29 -5.65
C LEU A 6 -0.62 0.84 -5.25
N TYR A 7 -0.73 -0.02 -6.24
CA TYR A 7 -0.81 -1.47 -6.04
C TYR A 7 -0.02 -2.20 -7.10
N THR A 8 0.38 -3.43 -6.80
CA THR A 8 1.11 -4.26 -7.76
C THR A 8 0.15 -4.78 -8.83
N SER A 9 0.55 -4.69 -10.10
CA SER A 9 -0.31 -5.04 -11.24
C SER A 9 -0.76 -6.50 -11.26
N LYS A 10 -0.02 -7.39 -10.60
CA LYS A 10 -0.34 -8.82 -10.51
C LYS A 10 -1.36 -9.15 -9.41
N SER A 11 -1.71 -8.18 -8.58
CA SER A 11 -2.53 -8.37 -7.37
C SER A 11 -4.00 -8.13 -7.66
N LYS A 12 -4.70 -9.12 -8.20
CA LYS A 12 -6.13 -9.02 -8.56
C LYS A 12 -7.03 -8.68 -7.36
N HIS A 13 -6.69 -9.16 -6.17
CA HIS A 13 -7.50 -8.98 -4.96
C HIS A 13 -7.22 -7.65 -4.26
N ILE A 14 -6.09 -7.02 -4.55
CA ILE A 14 -5.70 -5.74 -3.97
C ILE A 14 -6.33 -4.56 -4.73
N LYS A 15 -6.50 -4.69 -6.03
CA LYS A 15 -7.03 -3.60 -6.86
C LYS A 15 -8.33 -3.00 -6.33
N PRO A 16 -9.40 -3.80 -6.02
CA PRO A 16 -10.64 -3.22 -5.51
C PRO A 16 -10.46 -2.51 -4.17
N VAL A 17 -9.57 -2.99 -3.32
CA VAL A 17 -9.27 -2.37 -2.03
C VAL A 17 -8.54 -1.04 -2.24
N ALA A 18 -7.54 -1.02 -3.11
CA ALA A 18 -6.82 0.20 -3.46
C ALA A 18 -7.74 1.26 -4.08
N GLU A 19 -8.65 0.84 -4.95
CA GLU A 19 -9.62 1.75 -5.56
C GLU A 19 -10.60 2.32 -4.54
N ALA A 20 -11.06 1.51 -3.57
CA ALA A 20 -11.93 1.97 -2.50
C ALA A 20 -11.23 3.00 -1.60
N MET A 21 -9.97 2.75 -1.24
CA MET A 21 -9.16 3.70 -0.49
C MET A 21 -8.99 5.01 -1.26
N ALA A 22 -8.67 4.92 -2.53
CA ALA A 22 -8.42 6.10 -3.37
C ALA A 22 -9.67 6.98 -3.48
N ARG A 23 -10.82 6.38 -3.73
CA ARG A 23 -12.09 7.13 -3.77
C ARG A 23 -12.39 7.80 -2.44
N TRP A 24 -12.11 7.12 -1.33
CA TRP A 24 -12.38 7.65 0.00
C TRP A 24 -11.58 8.91 0.32
N VAL A 25 -10.33 8.97 -0.14
CA VAL A 25 -9.46 10.13 0.08
C VAL A 25 -9.35 11.02 -1.17
N LYS A 26 -10.22 10.83 -2.14
CA LYS A 26 -10.37 11.68 -3.33
C LYS A 26 -9.14 11.72 -4.23
N THR A 27 -8.56 10.55 -4.46
CA THR A 27 -7.47 10.36 -5.40
C THR A 27 -7.74 9.14 -6.30
N TYR A 28 -6.78 8.73 -7.08
CA TYR A 28 -6.88 7.58 -7.98
C TYR A 28 -5.89 6.50 -7.58
N ALA A 29 -6.32 5.24 -7.66
CA ALA A 29 -5.42 4.10 -7.52
C ALA A 29 -4.70 3.85 -8.84
N LYS A 30 -3.39 3.60 -8.77
CA LYS A 30 -2.54 3.32 -9.92
C LYS A 30 -1.66 2.10 -9.64
N THR A 31 -1.18 1.47 -10.69
CA THR A 31 -0.16 0.43 -10.51
C THR A 31 1.21 1.07 -10.25
N ILE A 32 2.13 0.32 -9.64
CA ILE A 32 3.44 0.87 -9.27
C ILE A 32 4.26 1.35 -10.47
N ASP A 33 4.06 0.78 -11.64
CA ASP A 33 4.72 1.20 -12.89
C ASP A 33 4.18 2.54 -13.42
N GLN A 34 3.04 3.00 -12.94
CA GLN A 34 2.44 4.29 -13.32
C GLN A 34 2.83 5.42 -12.37
N PHE A 35 3.70 5.15 -11.40
CA PHE A 35 4.11 6.16 -10.42
C PHE A 35 4.88 7.29 -11.09
N ASP A 36 4.45 8.51 -10.81
CA ASP A 36 5.06 9.73 -11.33
C ASP A 36 5.78 10.46 -10.19
N ALA A 37 7.10 10.54 -10.29
CA ALA A 37 7.96 11.16 -9.30
C ALA A 37 8.30 12.63 -9.60
N LEU A 38 7.56 13.29 -10.49
CA LEU A 38 7.83 14.69 -10.89
C LEU A 38 7.63 15.68 -9.74
N ALA A 39 6.79 15.35 -8.75
CA ALA A 39 6.58 16.18 -7.58
C ALA A 39 6.66 15.32 -6.32
N PRO A 40 7.10 15.87 -5.18
CA PRO A 40 7.12 15.13 -3.91
C PRO A 40 5.73 14.64 -3.51
N VAL A 41 5.69 13.44 -2.94
CA VAL A 41 4.46 12.82 -2.41
C VAL A 41 4.53 12.85 -0.89
N ASP A 42 3.48 13.36 -0.25
CA ASP A 42 3.44 13.45 1.22
C ASP A 42 3.16 12.09 1.84
N LEU A 43 2.28 11.30 1.23
CA LEU A 43 1.96 9.95 1.66
C LEU A 43 1.81 9.05 0.44
N LEU A 44 2.63 8.01 0.37
CA LEU A 44 2.53 6.95 -0.63
C LEU A 44 2.02 5.68 0.04
N VAL A 45 0.84 5.21 -0.39
CA VAL A 45 0.23 3.98 0.10
C VAL A 45 0.47 2.90 -0.95
N ILE A 46 1.08 1.79 -0.55
CA ILE A 46 1.43 0.70 -1.46
C ILE A 46 0.73 -0.59 -1.03
N GLY A 47 -0.02 -1.18 -1.95
CA GLY A 47 -0.73 -2.44 -1.73
C GLY A 47 -0.16 -3.58 -2.55
N PHE A 48 -0.13 -4.77 -1.96
CA PHE A 48 0.35 -5.98 -2.61
C PHE A 48 -0.31 -7.23 -2.00
N ASP A 49 -0.16 -8.37 -2.67
CA ASP A 49 -0.64 -9.65 -2.13
C ASP A 49 0.46 -10.73 -2.26
N ASP A 50 0.14 -11.94 -1.81
CA ASP A 50 1.06 -13.08 -1.81
C ASP A 50 0.97 -13.91 -3.09
N SER A 51 0.38 -13.38 -4.16
CA SER A 51 0.23 -14.10 -5.42
C SER A 51 1.56 -14.48 -6.07
N ALA A 52 2.64 -13.77 -5.74
CA ALA A 52 3.99 -14.07 -6.17
C ALA A 52 4.90 -14.22 -4.95
N TRP A 53 5.58 -15.36 -4.85
CA TRP A 53 6.57 -15.62 -3.79
C TRP A 53 7.68 -14.58 -3.80
N LYS A 54 8.18 -14.25 -5.00
CA LYS A 54 9.15 -13.17 -5.21
C LYS A 54 8.49 -12.09 -6.06
N ASP A 55 8.70 -10.86 -5.67
CA ASP A 55 8.16 -9.71 -6.38
C ASP A 55 9.30 -8.72 -6.68
N PRO A 56 10.15 -9.05 -7.70
CA PRO A 56 11.28 -8.18 -8.02
C PRO A 56 10.87 -6.77 -8.43
N GLN A 57 9.71 -6.63 -9.06
CA GLN A 57 9.19 -5.33 -9.48
C GLN A 57 8.88 -4.45 -8.28
N LEU A 58 8.21 -5.00 -7.26
CA LEU A 58 7.91 -4.30 -6.02
C LEU A 58 9.19 -3.94 -5.27
N GLU A 59 10.11 -4.89 -5.14
CA GLU A 59 11.40 -4.65 -4.47
C GLU A 59 12.19 -3.56 -5.17
N THR A 60 12.31 -3.62 -6.49
CA THR A 60 13.01 -2.61 -7.28
C THR A 60 12.36 -1.24 -7.13
N PHE A 61 11.03 -1.20 -7.12
CA PHE A 61 10.28 0.02 -6.94
C PHE A 61 10.60 0.66 -5.58
N ILE A 62 10.53 -0.11 -4.50
CA ILE A 62 10.83 0.39 -3.14
C ILE A 62 12.28 0.90 -3.06
N LYS A 63 13.23 0.17 -3.64
CA LYS A 63 14.64 0.58 -3.66
C LYS A 63 14.89 1.86 -4.46
N SER A 64 14.00 2.20 -5.38
CA SER A 64 14.10 3.43 -6.18
C SER A 64 13.60 4.67 -5.45
N LEU A 65 12.91 4.50 -4.33
CA LEU A 65 12.33 5.60 -3.55
C LEU A 65 13.36 6.22 -2.60
N ASN A 66 13.12 7.46 -2.20
CA ASN A 66 13.89 8.14 -1.15
C ASN A 66 12.99 9.15 -0.43
N ARG A 67 13.49 9.69 0.68
CA ARG A 67 12.73 10.63 1.52
C ARG A 67 12.43 11.97 0.85
N GLN A 68 13.17 12.32 -0.18
CA GLN A 68 12.91 13.55 -0.94
C GLN A 68 11.73 13.38 -1.88
N LYS A 69 11.61 12.22 -2.51
CA LYS A 69 10.50 11.91 -3.42
C LYS A 69 9.21 11.57 -2.66
N VAL A 70 9.33 10.84 -1.56
CA VAL A 70 8.21 10.34 -0.77
C VAL A 70 8.49 10.60 0.69
N HIS A 71 7.67 11.42 1.31
CA HIS A 71 7.88 11.82 2.70
C HIS A 71 7.45 10.74 3.70
N ASN A 72 6.39 10.00 3.38
CA ASN A 72 5.88 8.93 4.24
C ASN A 72 5.33 7.79 3.39
N ILE A 73 5.50 6.55 3.86
CA ILE A 73 5.03 5.34 3.19
C ILE A 73 4.13 4.55 4.13
N ALA A 74 2.98 4.09 3.62
CA ALA A 74 2.09 3.19 4.31
C ALA A 74 1.91 1.93 3.46
N LEU A 75 1.91 0.75 4.09
CA LEU A 75 1.79 -0.53 3.41
C LEU A 75 0.49 -1.22 3.79
N PHE A 76 -0.17 -1.84 2.80
CA PHE A 76 -1.28 -2.75 3.06
C PHE A 76 -1.17 -3.98 2.17
N ASN A 77 -1.69 -5.10 2.63
CA ASN A 77 -1.61 -6.32 1.85
C ASN A 77 -2.76 -7.29 2.13
N ALA A 78 -2.91 -8.23 1.22
CA ALA A 78 -3.71 -9.43 1.40
C ALA A 78 -2.78 -10.63 1.48
N PHE A 79 -3.07 -11.59 2.34
CA PHE A 79 -2.24 -12.79 2.50
C PHE A 79 -3.10 -14.05 2.60
N TYR A 80 -2.53 -15.21 2.21
CA TYR A 80 -3.24 -16.49 2.24
C TYR A 80 -3.01 -17.24 3.55
N ILE A 81 -1.77 -17.40 3.97
CA ILE A 81 -1.40 -18.22 5.12
C ILE A 81 -0.71 -17.38 6.20
N ASN A 82 0.28 -16.58 5.82
CA ASN A 82 1.06 -15.77 6.75
C ASN A 82 1.46 -14.44 6.12
N ASP A 83 1.96 -13.54 6.93
CA ASP A 83 2.33 -12.19 6.55
C ASP A 83 3.82 -12.00 6.27
N HIS A 84 4.55 -13.05 5.90
CA HIS A 84 5.99 -12.98 5.66
C HIS A 84 6.36 -11.94 4.62
N LYS A 85 5.58 -11.82 3.55
CA LYS A 85 5.84 -10.83 2.51
C LYS A 85 5.73 -9.40 3.07
N MET A 86 4.74 -9.13 3.91
CA MET A 86 4.62 -7.83 4.59
C MET A 86 5.84 -7.55 5.46
N LYS A 87 6.28 -8.52 6.26
CA LYS A 87 7.48 -8.38 7.10
C LYS A 87 8.72 -8.08 6.26
N ASN A 88 8.86 -8.76 5.12
CA ASN A 88 9.98 -8.53 4.19
C ASN A 88 9.93 -7.13 3.59
N MET A 89 8.76 -6.62 3.23
CA MET A 89 8.62 -5.28 2.68
C MET A 89 8.89 -4.20 3.74
N ILE A 90 8.46 -4.41 4.97
CA ILE A 90 8.78 -3.54 6.11
C ILE A 90 10.29 -3.46 6.30
N LYS A 91 10.95 -4.61 6.33
CA LYS A 91 12.41 -4.69 6.46
C LYS A 91 13.11 -3.96 5.32
N LEU A 92 12.64 -4.15 4.10
CA LEU A 92 13.21 -3.48 2.92
C LEU A 92 13.08 -1.95 3.03
N CYS A 93 11.93 -1.45 3.46
CA CYS A 93 11.74 -0.01 3.70
C CYS A 93 12.71 0.52 4.75
N GLN A 94 12.95 -0.24 5.82
CA GLN A 94 13.90 0.14 6.86
C GLN A 94 15.33 0.13 6.34
N GLU A 95 15.71 -0.88 5.57
CA GLU A 95 17.06 -1.00 4.99
C GLU A 95 17.35 0.11 3.98
N THR A 96 16.33 0.60 3.28
CA THR A 96 16.46 1.70 2.32
C THR A 96 16.24 3.07 2.93
N ASP A 97 16.12 3.15 4.24
CA ASP A 97 15.96 4.39 5.02
C ASP A 97 14.75 5.22 4.58
N LEU A 98 13.64 4.56 4.33
CA LEU A 98 12.38 5.22 4.01
C LEU A 98 11.58 5.52 5.27
N SER A 99 10.75 6.55 5.23
CA SER A 99 9.89 6.93 6.35
C SER A 99 8.61 6.09 6.32
N LEU A 100 8.66 4.90 6.90
CA LEU A 100 7.53 3.99 6.96
C LEU A 100 6.61 4.37 8.13
N MET A 101 5.30 4.46 7.85
CA MET A 101 4.28 4.64 8.90
C MET A 101 4.29 3.42 9.83
N ARG A 102 3.95 3.64 11.11
CA ARG A 102 3.99 2.58 12.13
C ARG A 102 3.01 1.47 11.88
N GLU A 103 1.78 1.81 11.47
CA GLU A 103 0.70 0.86 11.26
C GLU A 103 0.66 0.40 9.81
N GLN A 104 0.43 -0.89 9.61
CA GLN A 104 0.12 -1.49 8.32
C GLN A 104 -1.29 -2.05 8.37
N TYR A 105 -1.90 -2.25 7.22
CA TYR A 105 -3.19 -2.91 7.11
C TYR A 105 -3.03 -4.23 6.36
N SER A 106 -3.45 -5.33 6.99
CA SER A 106 -3.40 -6.66 6.38
C SER A 106 -4.75 -7.36 6.53
N PHE A 107 -5.18 -8.08 5.49
CA PHE A 107 -6.36 -8.94 5.60
C PHE A 107 -6.08 -10.31 4.98
N LYS A 108 -6.73 -11.32 5.53
CA LYS A 108 -6.55 -12.71 5.09
C LYS A 108 -7.47 -13.02 3.92
N LEU A 109 -6.91 -13.62 2.87
CA LEU A 109 -7.66 -14.13 1.74
C LEU A 109 -8.18 -15.54 2.05
N THR A 110 -9.51 -15.67 2.16
CA THR A 110 -10.21 -16.95 2.29
C THR A 110 -10.85 -17.29 0.94
N PHE A 111 -11.40 -18.49 0.80
CA PHE A 111 -12.13 -18.86 -0.43
C PHE A 111 -13.22 -17.84 -0.77
N ARG A 112 -13.91 -17.34 0.23
CA ARG A 112 -14.94 -16.31 0.06
C ARG A 112 -14.36 -15.02 -0.50
N GLN A 113 -13.23 -14.56 0.04
CA GLN A 113 -12.54 -13.34 -0.38
C GLN A 113 -11.95 -13.46 -1.80
N LEU A 114 -11.63 -14.68 -2.24
CA LEU A 114 -11.16 -14.91 -3.60
C LEU A 114 -12.20 -14.59 -4.66
N LYS A 115 -13.50 -14.76 -4.33
CA LYS A 115 -14.60 -14.44 -5.24
C LYS A 115 -14.99 -12.96 -5.17
N GLU A 116 -15.13 -12.45 -3.96
CA GLU A 116 -15.56 -11.09 -3.71
C GLU A 116 -14.98 -10.62 -2.37
N ILE A 117 -14.40 -9.42 -2.35
CA ILE A 117 -13.86 -8.84 -1.13
C ILE A 117 -15.03 -8.41 -0.22
N ASP A 118 -15.01 -8.85 1.04
CA ASP A 118 -16.04 -8.51 2.02
C ASP A 118 -16.09 -7.00 2.26
N GLN A 119 -17.30 -6.51 2.49
CA GLN A 119 -17.51 -5.09 2.77
C GLN A 119 -16.77 -4.64 4.03
N CYS A 120 -16.62 -5.52 5.04
CA CYS A 120 -15.87 -5.18 6.25
C CYS A 120 -14.38 -4.93 5.97
N VAL A 121 -13.79 -5.63 4.99
CA VAL A 121 -12.42 -5.38 4.54
C VAL A 121 -12.31 -4.00 3.90
N ILE A 122 -13.27 -3.67 3.03
CA ILE A 122 -13.33 -2.37 2.36
C ILE A 122 -13.49 -1.24 3.38
N ASP A 123 -14.38 -1.40 4.34
CA ASP A 123 -14.62 -0.39 5.38
C ASP A 123 -13.38 -0.19 6.27
N ALA A 124 -12.71 -1.28 6.65
CA ALA A 124 -11.47 -1.22 7.42
C ALA A 124 -10.34 -0.55 6.61
N ALA A 125 -10.27 -0.82 5.32
CA ALA A 125 -9.29 -0.20 4.43
C ALA A 125 -9.49 1.32 4.34
N ARG A 126 -10.74 1.76 4.22
CA ARG A 126 -11.09 3.18 4.22
C ARG A 126 -10.68 3.88 5.52
N LEU A 127 -10.97 3.25 6.65
CA LEU A 127 -10.56 3.77 7.96
C LEU A 127 -9.04 3.84 8.09
N TYR A 128 -8.34 2.81 7.62
CA TYR A 128 -6.89 2.78 7.65
C TYR A 128 -6.29 3.94 6.86
N VAL A 129 -6.69 4.11 5.60
CA VAL A 129 -6.12 5.17 4.76
C VAL A 129 -6.48 6.56 5.29
N GLU A 130 -7.67 6.74 5.83
CA GLU A 130 -8.09 7.99 6.47
C GLU A 130 -7.21 8.30 7.67
N ASP A 131 -6.94 7.31 8.52
CA ASP A 131 -6.06 7.47 9.68
C ASP A 131 -4.64 7.84 9.25
N MET A 132 -4.11 7.19 8.20
CA MET A 132 -2.77 7.51 7.71
C MET A 132 -2.70 8.94 7.16
N VAL A 133 -3.70 9.36 6.39
CA VAL A 133 -3.79 10.74 5.88
C VAL A 133 -3.84 11.74 7.03
N ASN A 134 -4.67 11.47 8.04
CA ASN A 134 -4.80 12.35 9.20
C ASN A 134 -3.49 12.44 10.01
N LEU A 135 -2.80 11.33 10.19
CA LEU A 135 -1.51 11.30 10.90
C LEU A 135 -0.46 12.13 10.15
N VAL A 136 -0.38 11.99 8.84
CA VAL A 136 0.58 12.76 8.03
C VAL A 136 0.25 14.26 8.09
N ARG A 137 -1.01 14.61 7.94
CA ARG A 137 -1.44 16.02 8.00
C ARG A 137 -1.15 16.67 9.34
N ASP A 138 -1.35 15.94 10.45
CA ASP A 138 -1.32 16.53 11.79
C ASP A 138 0.04 16.44 12.47
N TYR A 139 0.90 15.45 12.10
CA TYR A 139 2.14 15.16 12.84
C TYR A 139 3.40 15.06 11.98
N TYR A 140 3.26 15.07 10.68
CA TYR A 140 4.43 14.86 9.81
C TYR A 140 4.67 15.99 8.81
#